data_b02201aa98a71f69b653c93fe77c3485
#
_entry.id   b02201aa98a71f69b653c93fe77c3485
#
_cell.length_a   1.000
_cell.length_b   1.000
_cell.length_c   1.000
_cell.angle_alpha   90.00
_cell.angle_beta   90.00
_cell.angle_gamma   90.00
#
_symmetry.space_group_name_H-M   'P 1'
#
loop_
_entity.id
_entity.type
_entity.pdbx_description
1 polymer ?
#
loop_
_entity_poly.entity_id
_entity_poly.type
_entity_poly.pdbx_seq_one_letter_code
_entity_poly.pdbx_strand_id
1 'polypeptide(L)'
;ALGVKRQVFMVNIGGWDTHSNILTNQANLFGQMAPAMRAFYDYTVAAGISTNVTTFTMSDFNRTFIGNQTIGTDHAYGGNYLVMGGAVKGGDMYGTYPQLFLKGAEDTGSNGAWLPTTSVDQIGNTLATWFGMSAADIAYTFPNLANWSAGVRNVGFI
;
A
#
# COMPACT_ATOMS: atom_id res chain seq x y z
N ALA A 1 6.07 15.30 27.50
CA ALA A 1 5.45 15.01 26.18
C ALA A 1 5.78 16.16 25.22
N LEU A 2 6.09 15.86 23.95
CA LEU A 2 6.47 16.87 22.95
C LEU A 2 5.31 17.74 22.47
N GLY A 3 4.08 17.47 22.92
CA GLY A 3 2.87 18.25 22.57
C GLY A 3 2.45 18.16 21.10
N VAL A 4 3.07 17.27 20.32
CA VAL A 4 2.73 17.08 18.90
C VAL A 4 1.43 16.29 18.77
N LYS A 5 0.54 16.77 17.89
CA LYS A 5 -0.78 16.16 17.69
C LYS A 5 -0.82 15.17 16.51
N ARG A 6 0.09 15.31 15.54
CA ARG A 6 0.18 14.49 14.34
C ARG A 6 1.64 14.16 14.06
N GLN A 7 1.92 12.91 13.78
CA GLN A 7 3.27 12.43 13.50
C GLN A 7 3.23 11.38 12.39
N VAL A 8 4.24 11.39 11.53
CA VAL A 8 4.45 10.36 10.51
C VAL A 8 5.82 9.74 10.79
N PHE A 9 5.86 8.41 10.84
CA PHE A 9 7.09 7.65 11.01
C PHE A 9 7.30 6.78 9.77
N MET A 10 8.53 6.69 9.30
CA MET A 10 8.89 5.81 8.19
C MET A 10 9.88 4.76 8.69
N VAL A 11 9.59 3.50 8.36
CA VAL A 11 10.46 2.36 8.61
C VAL A 11 10.73 1.68 7.28
N ASN A 12 11.99 1.38 6.98
CA ASN A 12 12.39 0.73 5.74
C ASN A 12 12.82 -0.71 6.01
N ILE A 13 12.32 -1.64 5.18
CA ILE A 13 12.78 -3.03 5.12
C ILE A 13 13.20 -3.28 3.67
N GLY A 14 14.49 -3.41 3.43
CA GLY A 14 15.06 -3.69 2.11
C GLY A 14 14.91 -5.15 1.69
N GLY A 15 15.29 -5.46 0.43
CA GLY A 15 15.36 -6.84 -0.06
C GLY A 15 14.15 -7.31 -0.88
N TRP A 16 13.15 -6.45 -1.11
CA TRP A 16 11.94 -6.78 -1.87
C TRP A 16 12.14 -6.82 -3.40
N ASP A 17 13.27 -6.30 -3.87
CA ASP A 17 13.65 -6.34 -5.30
C ASP A 17 14.20 -7.72 -5.69
N THR A 18 13.30 -8.70 -5.75
CA THR A 18 13.62 -10.12 -5.83
C THR A 18 13.74 -10.61 -7.28
N HIS A 19 14.83 -10.26 -7.94
CA HIS A 19 15.17 -10.77 -9.27
C HIS A 19 15.61 -12.25 -9.29
N SER A 20 15.85 -12.85 -8.12
CA SER A 20 16.16 -14.26 -7.97
C SER A 20 15.60 -14.82 -6.66
N ASN A 21 15.36 -16.14 -6.63
CA ASN A 21 14.92 -16.87 -5.43
C ASN A 21 13.74 -16.22 -4.69
N ILE A 22 12.76 -15.68 -5.44
CA ILE A 22 11.66 -14.86 -4.90
C ILE A 22 10.90 -15.56 -3.77
N LEU A 23 10.61 -16.85 -3.91
CA LEU A 23 9.81 -17.57 -2.91
C LEU A 23 10.48 -17.59 -1.53
N THR A 24 11.78 -17.93 -1.49
CA THR A 24 12.55 -17.94 -0.24
C THR A 24 12.72 -16.53 0.31
N ASN A 25 13.08 -15.58 -0.54
CA ASN A 25 13.32 -14.20 -0.11
C ASN A 25 12.04 -13.55 0.43
N GLN A 26 10.92 -13.70 -0.26
CA GLN A 26 9.65 -13.17 0.22
C GLN A 26 9.16 -13.86 1.50
N ALA A 27 9.31 -15.19 1.61
CA ALA A 27 8.95 -15.89 2.84
C ALA A 27 9.72 -15.34 4.05
N ASN A 28 11.02 -15.08 3.89
CA ASN A 28 11.85 -14.50 4.94
C ASN A 28 11.44 -13.05 5.26
N LEU A 29 11.17 -12.24 4.25
CA LEU A 29 10.77 -10.83 4.42
C LEU A 29 9.40 -10.72 5.09
N PHE A 30 8.40 -11.48 4.62
CA PHE A 30 7.09 -11.53 5.26
C PHE A 30 7.16 -12.11 6.67
N GLY A 31 8.03 -13.11 6.89
CA GLY A 31 8.29 -13.68 8.22
C GLY A 31 8.86 -12.67 9.23
N GLN A 32 9.52 -11.61 8.76
CA GLN A 32 9.97 -10.49 9.59
C GLN A 32 8.90 -9.41 9.72
N MET A 33 8.32 -8.99 8.60
CA MET A 33 7.38 -7.87 8.55
C MET A 33 6.08 -8.16 9.29
N ALA A 34 5.46 -9.31 9.06
CA ALA A 34 4.14 -9.61 9.62
C ALA A 34 4.12 -9.68 11.15
N PRO A 35 5.07 -10.37 11.83
CA PRO A 35 5.15 -10.35 13.28
C PRO A 35 5.44 -8.95 13.85
N ALA A 36 6.28 -8.16 13.18
CA ALA A 36 6.59 -6.80 13.61
C ALA A 36 5.36 -5.89 13.54
N MET A 37 4.62 -5.93 12.42
CA MET A 37 3.36 -5.22 12.28
C MET A 37 2.34 -5.67 13.34
N ARG A 38 2.21 -6.96 13.57
CA ARG A 38 1.31 -7.49 14.59
C ARG A 38 1.68 -7.01 15.99
N ALA A 39 2.94 -7.10 16.38
CA ALA A 39 3.41 -6.65 17.69
C ALA A 39 3.18 -5.15 17.90
N PHE A 40 3.40 -4.35 16.84
CA PHE A 40 3.12 -2.93 16.89
C PHE A 40 1.63 -2.63 17.05
N TYR A 41 0.77 -3.32 16.31
CA TYR A 41 -0.68 -3.20 16.46
C TYR A 41 -1.14 -3.55 17.88
N ASP A 42 -0.69 -4.69 18.42
CA ASP A 42 -1.02 -5.12 19.78
C ASP A 42 -0.58 -4.09 20.83
N TYR A 43 0.59 -3.48 20.65
CA TYR A 43 1.03 -2.37 21.48
C TYR A 43 0.07 -1.17 21.41
N THR A 44 -0.37 -0.77 20.22
CA THR A 44 -1.32 0.35 20.08
C THR A 44 -2.67 0.06 20.73
N VAL A 45 -3.12 -1.20 20.69
CA VAL A 45 -4.33 -1.65 21.37
C VAL A 45 -4.14 -1.60 22.88
N ALA A 46 -3.05 -2.14 23.41
CA ALA A 46 -2.74 -2.12 24.84
C ALA A 46 -2.57 -0.70 25.39
N ALA A 47 -2.04 0.21 24.58
CA ALA A 47 -1.90 1.63 24.91
C ALA A 47 -3.22 2.44 24.76
N GLY A 48 -4.30 1.85 24.27
CA GLY A 48 -5.60 2.52 24.05
C GLY A 48 -5.58 3.56 22.92
N ILE A 49 -4.65 3.46 21.96
CA ILE A 49 -4.47 4.44 20.88
C ILE A 49 -4.65 3.84 19.47
N SER A 50 -5.12 2.60 19.36
CA SER A 50 -5.19 1.90 18.07
C SER A 50 -5.99 2.63 16.99
N THR A 51 -7.05 3.34 17.35
CA THR A 51 -7.85 4.14 16.42
C THR A 51 -7.15 5.42 15.94
N ASN A 52 -6.09 5.83 16.63
CA ASN A 52 -5.28 7.01 16.31
C ASN A 52 -4.01 6.66 15.53
N VAL A 53 -3.76 5.38 15.28
CA VAL A 53 -2.56 4.88 14.59
C VAL A 53 -2.97 4.05 13.40
N THR A 54 -2.49 4.44 12.22
CA THR A 54 -2.64 3.68 10.97
C THR A 54 -1.27 3.38 10.40
N THR A 55 -1.00 2.09 10.19
CA THR A 55 0.21 1.58 9.55
C THR A 55 -0.13 1.14 8.14
N PHE A 56 0.67 1.51 7.17
CA PHE A 56 0.49 1.08 5.78
C PHE A 56 1.84 0.80 5.11
N THR A 57 1.84 -0.11 4.15
CA THR A 57 3.02 -0.40 3.34
C THR A 57 3.04 0.48 2.10
N MET A 58 4.24 0.78 1.60
CA MET A 58 4.48 1.48 0.33
C MET A 58 5.67 0.85 -0.38
N SER A 59 5.68 0.92 -1.70
CA SER A 59 6.79 0.52 -2.54
C SER A 59 6.82 1.37 -3.81
N ASP A 60 8.01 1.57 -4.37
CA ASP A 60 8.20 2.35 -5.61
C ASP A 60 7.71 1.60 -6.84
N PHE A 61 7.76 0.26 -6.79
CA PHE A 61 7.35 -0.64 -7.87
C PHE A 61 6.82 -1.95 -7.30
N ASN A 62 6.22 -2.73 -8.16
CA ASN A 62 5.78 -4.09 -7.88
C ASN A 62 6.48 -5.09 -8.81
N ARG A 63 6.04 -6.35 -8.79
CA ARG A 63 6.70 -7.45 -9.48
C ARG A 63 5.80 -8.01 -10.58
N THR A 64 6.41 -8.50 -11.67
CA THR A 64 5.70 -9.17 -12.74
C THR A 64 5.04 -10.46 -12.26
N PHE A 65 3.91 -10.81 -12.86
CA PHE A 65 3.18 -12.04 -12.53
C PHE A 65 3.92 -13.29 -13.03
N ILE A 66 4.55 -13.21 -14.21
CA ILE A 66 5.41 -14.28 -14.72
C ILE A 66 6.80 -14.13 -14.14
N GLY A 67 7.33 -15.25 -13.63
CA GLY A 67 8.71 -15.33 -13.17
C GLY A 67 9.73 -15.22 -14.30
N ASN A 68 10.92 -14.75 -13.94
CA ASN A 68 12.07 -14.69 -14.83
C ASN A 68 12.93 -15.98 -14.77
N GLN A 69 14.01 -16.03 -15.55
CA GLN A 69 14.89 -17.21 -15.66
C GLN A 69 15.69 -17.53 -14.39
N THR A 70 15.76 -16.61 -13.43
CA THR A 70 16.53 -16.75 -12.18
C THR A 70 15.66 -17.09 -10.98
N ILE A 71 14.45 -17.64 -11.21
CA ILE A 71 13.46 -17.97 -10.18
C ILE A 71 13.08 -16.70 -9.36
N GLY A 72 13.06 -15.57 -10.02
CA GLY A 72 12.63 -14.26 -9.51
C GLY A 72 11.54 -13.69 -10.37
N THR A 73 11.34 -12.39 -10.27
CA THR A 73 10.44 -11.59 -11.10
C THR A 73 11.10 -10.29 -11.49
N ASP A 74 10.53 -9.58 -12.44
CA ASP A 74 11.02 -8.26 -12.85
C ASP A 74 10.10 -7.15 -12.34
N HIS A 75 10.47 -5.88 -12.58
CA HIS A 75 9.70 -4.74 -12.12
C HIS A 75 8.36 -4.64 -12.85
N ALA A 76 7.33 -4.25 -12.11
CA ALA A 76 5.99 -3.97 -12.61
C ALA A 76 5.36 -2.77 -11.87
N TYR A 77 4.17 -2.35 -12.27
CA TYR A 77 3.54 -1.15 -11.75
C TYR A 77 2.55 -1.43 -10.61
N GLY A 78 1.50 -2.20 -10.90
CA GLY A 78 0.41 -2.46 -9.97
C GLY A 78 0.75 -3.52 -8.94
N GLY A 79 0.29 -3.33 -7.71
CA GLY A 79 0.41 -4.29 -6.64
C GLY A 79 -0.51 -3.98 -5.47
N ASN A 80 -0.38 -4.78 -4.43
CA ASN A 80 -1.22 -4.67 -3.25
C ASN A 80 -0.47 -4.02 -2.10
N TYR A 81 -1.14 -3.13 -1.37
CA TYR A 81 -0.66 -2.55 -0.13
C TYR A 81 -1.46 -3.06 1.05
N LEU A 82 -0.81 -3.19 2.18
CA LEU A 82 -1.44 -3.54 3.45
C LEU A 82 -1.73 -2.27 4.24
N VAL A 83 -2.92 -2.19 4.84
CA VAL A 83 -3.30 -1.12 5.76
C VAL A 83 -3.81 -1.74 7.04
N MET A 84 -3.32 -1.26 8.18
CA MET A 84 -3.63 -1.80 9.51
C MET A 84 -3.82 -0.65 10.50
N GLY A 85 -4.84 -0.74 11.32
CA GLY A 85 -5.12 0.24 12.38
C GLY A 85 -6.48 0.02 12.99
N GLY A 86 -6.72 0.56 14.18
CA GLY A 86 -8.01 0.38 14.86
C GLY A 86 -9.18 1.14 14.20
N ALA A 87 -8.90 2.14 13.38
CA ALA A 87 -9.91 2.83 12.57
C ALA A 87 -10.10 2.22 11.19
N VAL A 88 -9.24 1.27 10.78
CA VAL A 88 -9.31 0.63 9.47
C VAL A 88 -10.46 -0.38 9.44
N LYS A 89 -11.29 -0.31 8.44
CA LYS A 89 -12.34 -1.31 8.13
C LYS A 89 -11.67 -2.53 7.51
N GLY A 90 -11.02 -3.34 8.36
CA GLY A 90 -10.19 -4.46 7.96
C GLY A 90 -10.99 -5.68 7.50
N GLY A 91 -10.27 -6.70 7.02
CA GLY A 91 -10.86 -7.97 6.56
C GLY A 91 -11.41 -7.93 5.15
N ASP A 92 -11.11 -6.87 4.38
CA ASP A 92 -11.61 -6.68 3.03
C ASP A 92 -10.49 -6.17 2.09
N MET A 93 -10.75 -6.23 0.80
CA MET A 93 -9.90 -5.67 -0.27
C MET A 93 -10.59 -4.43 -0.85
N TYR A 94 -9.84 -3.35 -0.92
CA TYR A 94 -10.32 -2.04 -1.40
C TYR A 94 -9.72 -1.72 -2.76
N GLY A 95 -10.50 -1.00 -3.57
CA GLY A 95 -10.18 -0.74 -4.98
C GLY A 95 -10.76 -1.80 -5.90
N THR A 96 -10.45 -1.71 -7.17
CA THR A 96 -10.88 -2.69 -8.18
C THR A 96 -9.69 -3.58 -8.51
N TYR A 97 -9.81 -4.87 -8.30
CA TYR A 97 -8.74 -5.81 -8.65
C TYR A 97 -8.65 -5.94 -10.18
N PRO A 98 -7.45 -5.85 -10.77
CA PRO A 98 -7.28 -5.96 -12.22
C PRO A 98 -7.65 -7.36 -12.71
N GLN A 99 -8.07 -7.46 -13.96
CA GLN A 99 -8.22 -8.76 -14.61
C GLN A 99 -6.83 -9.33 -14.89
N LEU A 100 -6.48 -10.42 -14.21
CA LEU A 100 -5.18 -11.07 -14.36
C LEU A 100 -5.10 -11.87 -15.67
N PHE A 101 -5.30 -11.18 -16.78
CA PHE A 101 -5.31 -11.77 -18.12
C PHE A 101 -4.05 -11.33 -18.88
N LEU A 102 -3.07 -12.23 -18.98
CA LEU A 102 -1.83 -11.97 -19.69
C LEU A 102 -2.09 -11.53 -21.13
N LYS A 103 -1.39 -10.48 -21.56
CA LYS A 103 -1.58 -9.79 -22.85
C LYS A 103 -2.96 -9.12 -23.00
N GLY A 104 -3.72 -9.01 -21.91
CA GLY A 104 -4.93 -8.22 -21.87
C GLY A 104 -4.67 -6.73 -21.78
N ALA A 105 -5.74 -5.93 -21.75
CA ALA A 105 -5.65 -4.46 -21.76
C ALA A 105 -4.91 -3.87 -20.53
N GLU A 106 -4.90 -4.60 -19.41
CA GLU A 106 -4.26 -4.17 -18.15
C GLU A 106 -2.84 -4.72 -17.98
N ASP A 107 -2.34 -5.55 -18.92
CA ASP A 107 -0.98 -6.08 -18.92
C ASP A 107 -0.10 -5.30 -19.89
N THR A 108 0.73 -4.41 -19.39
CA THR A 108 1.58 -3.53 -20.22
C THR A 108 2.77 -4.24 -20.86
N GLY A 109 3.17 -5.40 -20.34
CA GLY A 109 4.42 -6.07 -20.73
C GLY A 109 4.26 -7.49 -21.25
N SER A 110 3.04 -8.00 -21.38
CA SER A 110 2.73 -9.41 -21.70
C SER A 110 3.25 -10.45 -20.69
N ASN A 111 3.83 -10.01 -19.60
CA ASN A 111 4.37 -10.83 -18.49
C ASN A 111 3.68 -10.55 -17.14
N GLY A 112 2.53 -9.88 -17.18
CA GLY A 112 1.78 -9.51 -15.97
C GLY A 112 2.35 -8.30 -15.25
N ALA A 113 2.78 -7.29 -16.00
CA ALA A 113 3.06 -5.95 -15.47
C ALA A 113 1.74 -5.16 -15.45
N TRP A 114 0.95 -5.40 -14.41
CA TRP A 114 -0.42 -4.89 -14.30
C TRP A 114 -0.49 -3.38 -14.14
N LEU A 115 -1.40 -2.73 -14.86
CA LEU A 115 -1.76 -1.33 -14.61
C LEU A 115 -2.53 -1.24 -13.30
N PRO A 116 -2.16 -0.32 -12.38
CA PRO A 116 -2.93 -0.12 -11.17
C PRO A 116 -4.29 0.49 -11.48
N THR A 117 -5.33 -0.05 -10.88
CA THR A 117 -6.73 0.42 -11.00
C THR A 117 -7.09 1.46 -9.96
N THR A 118 -6.27 1.57 -8.92
CA THR A 118 -6.35 2.59 -7.88
C THR A 118 -5.01 3.31 -7.79
N SER A 119 -5.03 4.63 -7.86
CA SER A 119 -3.79 5.41 -7.81
C SER A 119 -3.28 5.58 -6.39
N VAL A 120 -1.97 5.83 -6.27
CA VAL A 120 -1.35 6.21 -5.00
C VAL A 120 -1.97 7.50 -4.44
N ASP A 121 -2.41 8.43 -5.29
CA ASP A 121 -3.08 9.66 -4.88
C ASP A 121 -4.43 9.40 -4.19
N GLN A 122 -5.19 8.40 -4.65
CA GLN A 122 -6.45 8.01 -3.99
C GLN A 122 -6.21 7.38 -2.62
N ILE A 123 -5.18 6.54 -2.49
CA ILE A 123 -4.74 5.97 -1.20
C ILE A 123 -4.26 7.09 -0.29
N GLY A 124 -3.40 7.97 -0.80
CA GLY A 124 -2.86 9.13 -0.09
C GLY A 124 -3.97 10.08 0.37
N ASN A 125 -4.95 10.39 -0.48
CA ASN A 125 -6.11 11.19 -0.10
C ASN A 125 -6.92 10.57 1.03
N THR A 126 -7.12 9.25 1.00
CA THR A 126 -7.86 8.54 2.05
C THR A 126 -7.14 8.67 3.40
N LEU A 127 -5.83 8.42 3.42
CA LEU A 127 -4.99 8.56 4.61
C LEU A 127 -4.90 10.01 5.09
N ALA A 128 -4.71 10.97 4.17
CA ALA A 128 -4.60 12.39 4.48
C ALA A 128 -5.90 12.96 5.06
N THR A 129 -7.04 12.51 4.54
CA THR A 129 -8.37 12.88 5.06
C THR A 129 -8.53 12.37 6.51
N TRP A 130 -8.21 11.11 6.77
CA TRP A 130 -8.21 10.57 8.13
C TRP A 130 -7.22 11.30 9.05
N PHE A 131 -6.05 11.63 8.55
CA PHE A 131 -5.02 12.37 9.29
C PHE A 131 -5.46 13.82 9.62
N GLY A 132 -6.53 14.31 8.98
CA GLY A 132 -7.14 15.63 9.21
C GLY A 132 -6.49 16.75 8.42
N MET A 133 -5.95 16.47 7.23
CA MET A 133 -5.54 17.50 6.28
C MET A 133 -6.76 18.24 5.73
N SER A 134 -6.61 19.55 5.46
CA SER A 134 -7.65 20.33 4.80
C SER A 134 -7.80 19.94 3.33
N ALA A 135 -8.98 20.20 2.74
CA ALA A 135 -9.19 19.92 1.32
C ALA A 135 -8.21 20.71 0.41
N ALA A 136 -7.79 21.91 0.83
CA ALA A 136 -6.80 22.70 0.11
C ALA A 136 -5.41 22.06 0.15
N ASP A 137 -4.99 21.58 1.33
CA ASP A 137 -3.70 20.89 1.47
C ASP A 137 -3.68 19.56 0.72
N ILE A 138 -4.79 18.82 0.70
CA ILE A 138 -4.95 17.60 -0.09
C ILE A 138 -4.80 17.89 -1.56
N ALA A 139 -5.49 18.91 -2.08
CA ALA A 139 -5.42 19.30 -3.49
C ALA A 139 -3.99 19.74 -3.90
N TYR A 140 -3.28 20.41 -2.99
CA TYR A 140 -1.89 20.80 -3.20
C TYR A 140 -0.95 19.59 -3.20
N THR A 141 -1.14 18.66 -2.26
CA THR A 141 -0.26 17.50 -2.08
C THR A 141 -0.47 16.44 -3.17
N PHE A 142 -1.72 16.27 -3.62
CA PHE A 142 -2.12 15.27 -4.61
C PHE A 142 -2.79 15.93 -5.83
N PRO A 143 -2.04 16.70 -6.65
CA PRO A 143 -2.63 17.47 -7.76
C PRO A 143 -3.30 16.58 -8.81
N ASN A 144 -2.80 15.36 -9.02
CA ASN A 144 -3.38 14.42 -9.99
C ASN A 144 -4.72 13.84 -9.53
N LEU A 145 -5.08 13.99 -8.25
CA LEU A 145 -6.37 13.54 -7.74
C LEU A 145 -7.55 14.17 -8.49
N ALA A 146 -7.35 15.32 -9.12
CA ALA A 146 -8.33 15.98 -9.97
C ALA A 146 -8.76 15.14 -11.20
N ASN A 147 -7.92 14.20 -11.64
CA ASN A 147 -8.20 13.31 -12.77
C ASN A 147 -9.28 12.26 -12.46
N TRP A 148 -9.60 12.05 -11.18
CA TRP A 148 -10.64 11.12 -10.74
C TRP A 148 -11.91 11.87 -10.33
N SER A 149 -13.07 11.27 -10.59
CA SER A 149 -14.35 11.80 -10.12
C SER A 149 -14.38 11.83 -8.59
N ALA A 150 -15.09 12.78 -8.01
CA ALA A 150 -15.13 12.99 -6.55
C ALA A 150 -15.52 11.72 -5.77
N GLY A 151 -16.43 10.90 -6.30
CA GLY A 151 -16.94 9.70 -5.63
C GLY A 151 -15.92 8.56 -5.48
N VAL A 152 -14.80 8.59 -6.23
CA VAL A 152 -13.78 7.54 -6.18
C VAL A 152 -12.43 8.03 -5.65
N ARG A 153 -12.32 9.29 -5.25
CA ARG A 153 -11.08 9.85 -4.71
C ARG A 153 -10.69 9.28 -3.34
N ASN A 154 -11.67 8.86 -2.58
CA ASN A 154 -11.47 8.18 -1.30
C ASN A 154 -11.73 6.70 -1.49
N VAL A 155 -10.78 5.86 -1.09
CA VAL A 155 -10.86 4.40 -1.25
C VAL A 155 -11.79 3.76 -0.21
N GLY A 156 -12.02 4.42 0.93
CA GLY A 156 -13.05 4.05 1.90
C GLY A 156 -12.64 3.04 2.97
N PHE A 157 -11.37 2.68 3.05
CA PHE A 157 -10.89 1.69 4.02
C PHE A 157 -10.73 2.23 5.47
N ILE A 158 -10.93 3.54 5.68
CA ILE A 158 -10.82 4.19 6.98
C ILE A 158 -11.85 5.31 7.10
#